data_9a885289d0c78b256e96fd059c28bea3
#
_entry.id   9a885289d0c78b256e96fd059c28bea3
#
_cell.length_a   1.000
_cell.length_b   1.000
_cell.length_c   1.000
_cell.angle_alpha   90.00
_cell.angle_beta   90.00
_cell.angle_gamma   90.00
#
_symmetry.space_group_name_H-M   'P 1'
#
loop_
_entity.id
_entity.type
_entity.pdbx_description
1 polymer ?
#
loop_
_entity_poly.entity_id
_entity_poly.type
_entity_poly.pdbx_seq_one_letter_code
_entity_poly.pdbx_strand_id
1 'polypeptide(L)'
;MRFQTRNVDVEYLQKYITKLEPLLTAKKRDRKLILKNQNLINYVCQGVYNILNGQIPINKETKQKLMRFRSKLHALCSNDHSEKQKIKILNQTGGFIEILLPSLVTGVLGLIGNLVSGSRN
;
A
#
# COMPACT_ATOMS: atom_id res chain seq x y z
N MET A 1 -0.28 -10.28 5.33
CA MET A 1 -1.69 -10.58 5.52
C MET A 1 -2.52 -10.13 4.33
N ARG A 2 -3.47 -10.92 3.93
CA ARG A 2 -4.32 -10.64 2.78
C ARG A 2 -5.59 -9.92 3.20
N PHE A 3 -5.96 -8.87 2.48
CA PHE A 3 -7.25 -8.22 2.67
C PHE A 3 -8.32 -9.05 1.97
N GLN A 4 -9.19 -9.68 2.76
CA GLN A 4 -10.32 -10.44 2.23
C GLN A 4 -11.60 -9.85 2.79
N THR A 5 -12.57 -9.60 1.92
CA THR A 5 -13.80 -8.89 2.31
C THR A 5 -14.55 -9.54 3.44
N ARG A 6 -14.50 -10.86 3.56
CA ARG A 6 -15.20 -11.58 4.63
C ARG A 6 -14.42 -11.66 5.94
N ASN A 7 -13.09 -11.38 5.93
CA ASN A 7 -12.22 -11.51 7.10
C ASN A 7 -11.65 -10.18 7.57
N VAL A 8 -11.94 -9.11 6.86
CA VAL A 8 -11.39 -7.79 7.15
C VAL A 8 -12.54 -6.83 7.44
N ASP A 9 -12.53 -6.21 8.61
CA ASP A 9 -13.54 -5.22 8.96
C ASP A 9 -13.04 -3.80 8.73
N VAL A 10 -13.97 -2.85 8.84
CA VAL A 10 -13.70 -1.43 8.64
C VAL A 10 -12.65 -0.94 9.65
N GLU A 11 -12.74 -1.41 10.89
CA GLU A 11 -11.79 -0.99 11.92
C GLU A 11 -10.35 -1.36 11.56
N TYR A 12 -10.13 -2.57 11.05
CA TYR A 12 -8.80 -3.00 10.62
C TYR A 12 -8.27 -2.11 9.50
N LEU A 13 -9.10 -1.79 8.52
CA LEU A 13 -8.70 -0.96 7.38
C LEU A 13 -8.40 0.47 7.82
N GLN A 14 -9.17 1.02 8.77
CA GLN A 14 -8.90 2.34 9.33
C GLN A 14 -7.55 2.36 10.06
N LYS A 15 -7.26 1.33 10.82
CA LYS A 15 -5.96 1.19 11.49
C LYS A 15 -4.81 1.08 10.48
N TYR A 16 -5.04 0.39 9.38
CA TYR A 16 -4.06 0.29 8.31
C TYR A 16 -3.70 1.66 7.75
N ILE A 17 -4.71 2.48 7.44
CA ILE A 17 -4.50 3.84 6.94
C ILE A 17 -3.71 4.66 7.98
N THR A 18 -4.09 4.58 9.25
CA THR A 18 -3.41 5.29 10.33
C THR A 18 -1.94 4.93 10.41
N LYS A 19 -1.61 3.66 10.20
CA LYS A 19 -0.21 3.20 10.18
C LYS A 19 0.60 3.81 9.04
N LEU A 20 -0.04 4.14 7.92
CA LEU A 20 0.65 4.74 6.77
C LEU A 20 0.83 6.25 6.90
N GLU A 21 0.10 6.92 7.80
CA GLU A 21 0.15 8.37 7.95
C GLU A 21 1.56 8.95 8.12
N PRO A 22 2.44 8.36 8.94
CA PRO A 22 3.80 8.90 9.08
C PRO A 22 4.56 8.97 7.76
N LEU A 23 4.32 8.02 6.86
CA LEU A 23 4.97 8.03 5.54
C LEU A 23 4.39 9.10 4.63
N LEU A 24 3.08 9.35 4.74
CA LEU A 24 2.40 10.34 3.91
C LEU A 24 2.86 11.76 4.24
N THR A 25 3.14 12.02 5.52
CA THR A 25 3.51 13.34 6.00
C THR A 25 5.02 13.56 6.08
N ALA A 26 5.82 12.50 5.95
CA ALA A 26 7.27 12.58 6.09
C ALA A 26 7.91 13.25 4.88
N LYS A 27 8.99 13.97 5.15
CA LYS A 27 9.86 14.47 4.09
C LYS A 27 10.55 13.28 3.42
N LYS A 28 10.86 13.44 2.13
CA LYS A 28 11.48 12.38 1.33
C LYS A 28 12.70 11.76 2.03
N ARG A 29 13.55 12.59 2.62
CA ARG A 29 14.77 12.14 3.30
C ARG A 29 14.51 11.28 4.54
N ASP A 30 13.33 11.42 5.16
CA ASP A 30 13.00 10.73 6.42
C ASP A 30 12.26 9.41 6.19
N ARG A 31 11.75 9.17 4.99
CA ARG A 31 10.93 7.98 4.69
C ARG A 31 11.66 6.68 4.91
N LYS A 32 12.94 6.63 4.56
CA LYS A 32 13.74 5.41 4.71
C LYS A 32 13.82 4.98 6.18
N LEU A 33 14.09 5.93 7.07
CA LEU A 33 14.18 5.65 8.49
C LEU A 33 12.82 5.26 9.07
N ILE A 34 11.75 5.93 8.63
CA ILE A 34 10.40 5.63 9.10
C ILE A 34 10.00 4.21 8.69
N LEU A 35 10.27 3.84 7.44
CA LEU A 35 9.98 2.49 6.95
C LEU A 35 10.68 1.43 7.79
N LYS A 36 11.94 1.67 8.15
CA LYS A 36 12.73 0.73 8.91
C LYS A 36 12.34 0.71 10.39
N ASN A 37 12.33 1.88 11.04
CA ASN A 37 12.20 1.98 12.49
C ASN A 37 10.79 1.65 12.99
N GLN A 38 9.77 1.94 12.19
CA GLN A 38 8.39 1.66 12.55
C GLN A 38 7.85 0.40 11.87
N ASN A 39 8.73 -0.35 11.21
CA ASN A 39 8.38 -1.58 10.51
C ASN A 39 7.25 -1.40 9.50
N LEU A 40 7.20 -0.22 8.86
CA LEU A 40 6.12 0.11 7.94
C LEU A 40 6.30 -0.52 6.56
N ILE A 41 7.50 -1.02 6.26
CA ILE A 41 7.73 -1.68 4.97
C ILE A 41 6.78 -2.85 4.75
N ASN A 42 6.48 -3.60 5.80
CA ASN A 42 5.57 -4.74 5.70
C ASN A 42 4.15 -4.30 5.42
N TYR A 43 3.71 -3.16 5.97
CA TYR A 43 2.38 -2.61 5.67
C TYR A 43 2.29 -2.16 4.22
N VAL A 44 3.33 -1.50 3.70
CA VAL A 44 3.35 -1.09 2.30
C VAL A 44 3.31 -2.31 1.39
N CYS A 45 4.13 -3.32 1.67
CA CYS A 45 4.16 -4.55 0.87
C CYS A 45 2.83 -5.30 0.92
N GLN A 46 2.18 -5.33 2.07
CA GLN A 46 0.85 -5.91 2.22
C GLN A 46 -0.16 -5.21 1.30
N GLY A 47 -0.12 -3.88 1.28
CA GLY A 47 -0.99 -3.10 0.39
C GLY A 47 -0.73 -3.39 -1.08
N VAL A 48 0.55 -3.44 -1.48
CA VAL A 48 0.93 -3.76 -2.86
C VAL A 48 0.41 -5.14 -3.25
N TYR A 49 0.59 -6.13 -2.39
CA TYR A 49 0.10 -7.48 -2.63
C TYR A 49 -1.41 -7.49 -2.87
N ASN A 50 -2.16 -6.73 -2.07
CA ASN A 50 -3.61 -6.68 -2.20
C ASN A 50 -4.06 -5.90 -3.44
N ILE A 51 -3.30 -4.90 -3.89
CA ILE A 51 -3.55 -4.23 -5.17
C ILE A 51 -3.37 -5.22 -6.32
N LEU A 52 -2.26 -5.95 -6.32
CA LEU A 52 -1.95 -6.89 -7.40
C LEU A 52 -2.97 -8.04 -7.48
N ASN A 53 -3.57 -8.41 -6.37
CA ASN A 53 -4.57 -9.47 -6.31
C ASN A 53 -6.01 -8.97 -6.45
N GLY A 54 -6.20 -7.69 -6.73
CA GLY A 54 -7.53 -7.14 -6.93
C GLY A 54 -8.37 -6.97 -5.68
N GLN A 55 -7.76 -7.05 -4.49
CA GLN A 55 -8.47 -6.90 -3.22
C GLN A 55 -8.73 -5.43 -2.87
N ILE A 56 -7.90 -4.52 -3.38
CA ILE A 56 -8.04 -3.09 -3.18
C ILE A 56 -8.53 -2.46 -4.48
N PRO A 57 -9.69 -1.78 -4.47
CA PRO A 57 -10.21 -1.15 -5.69
C PRO A 57 -9.36 0.05 -6.08
N ILE A 58 -8.92 0.08 -7.33
CA ILE A 58 -8.13 1.17 -7.89
C ILE A 58 -8.73 1.54 -9.23
N ASN A 59 -8.93 2.84 -9.47
CA ASN A 59 -9.48 3.26 -10.74
C ASN A 59 -8.47 3.01 -11.88
N LYS A 60 -8.99 3.00 -13.10
CA LYS A 60 -8.22 2.66 -14.30
C LYS A 60 -7.01 3.58 -14.49
N GLU A 61 -7.19 4.87 -14.29
CA GLU A 61 -6.11 5.85 -14.47
C GLU A 61 -4.97 5.61 -13.48
N THR A 62 -5.30 5.43 -12.20
CA THR A 62 -4.31 5.14 -11.16
C THR A 62 -3.59 3.83 -11.44
N LYS A 63 -4.34 2.82 -11.87
CA LYS A 63 -3.77 1.52 -12.21
C LYS A 63 -2.74 1.64 -13.32
N GLN A 64 -3.04 2.44 -14.36
CA GLN A 64 -2.10 2.67 -15.45
C GLN A 64 -0.81 3.32 -14.96
N LYS A 65 -0.92 4.28 -14.04
CA LYS A 65 0.26 4.92 -13.46
C LYS A 65 1.10 3.93 -12.66
N LEU A 66 0.45 3.08 -11.86
CA LEU A 66 1.14 2.06 -11.07
C LEU A 66 1.81 1.01 -11.95
N MET A 67 1.19 0.65 -13.08
CA MET A 67 1.75 -0.37 -13.97
C MET A 67 3.08 0.04 -14.61
N ARG A 68 3.42 1.33 -14.61
CA ARG A 68 4.75 1.78 -15.03
C ARG A 68 5.83 1.21 -14.10
N PHE A 69 5.47 0.89 -12.87
CA PHE A 69 6.39 0.36 -11.86
C PHE A 69 6.13 -1.12 -11.59
N ARG A 70 5.58 -1.83 -12.58
CA ARG A 70 5.16 -3.22 -12.41
C ARG A 70 6.23 -4.12 -11.81
N SER A 71 7.46 -4.04 -12.33
CA SER A 71 8.55 -4.86 -11.82
C SER A 71 8.88 -4.53 -10.37
N LYS A 72 8.77 -3.26 -9.99
CA LYS A 72 9.00 -2.83 -8.61
C LYS A 72 7.89 -3.32 -7.68
N LEU A 73 6.64 -3.27 -8.14
CA LEU A 73 5.52 -3.80 -7.37
C LEU A 73 5.70 -5.29 -7.10
N HIS A 74 6.07 -6.06 -8.11
CA HIS A 74 6.31 -7.50 -7.94
C HIS A 74 7.50 -7.77 -7.02
N ALA A 75 8.56 -6.98 -7.12
CA ALA A 75 9.73 -7.13 -6.25
C ALA A 75 9.38 -6.91 -4.77
N LEU A 76 8.48 -5.96 -4.48
CA LEU A 76 8.02 -5.71 -3.12
C LEU A 76 7.26 -6.89 -2.53
N CYS A 77 6.64 -7.70 -3.36
CA CYS A 77 5.87 -8.88 -2.92
C CYS A 77 6.71 -10.15 -2.92
N SER A 78 7.94 -10.09 -3.42
CA SER A 78 8.80 -11.26 -3.57
C SER A 78 9.47 -11.62 -2.24
N ASN A 79 9.59 -12.93 -1.98
CA ASN A 79 10.35 -13.43 -0.85
C ASN A 79 11.86 -13.42 -1.12
N ASP A 80 12.27 -13.12 -2.35
CA ASP A 80 13.68 -13.08 -2.74
C ASP A 80 14.40 -11.82 -2.29
N HIS A 81 13.64 -10.82 -1.81
CA HIS A 81 14.20 -9.54 -1.36
C HIS A 81 14.01 -9.38 0.15
N SER A 82 15.08 -8.96 0.83
CA SER A 82 15.01 -8.61 2.24
C SER A 82 14.23 -7.32 2.45
N GLU A 83 13.84 -7.04 3.69
CA GLU A 83 13.19 -5.78 4.04
C GLU A 83 14.06 -4.58 3.64
N LYS A 84 15.36 -4.66 3.88
CA LYS A 84 16.32 -3.62 3.51
C LYS A 84 16.30 -3.36 2.00
N GLN A 85 16.28 -4.43 1.19
CA GLN A 85 16.22 -4.32 -0.26
C GLN A 85 14.89 -3.69 -0.71
N LYS A 86 13.79 -4.07 -0.08
CA LYS A 86 12.47 -3.53 -0.40
C LYS A 86 12.38 -2.04 -0.08
N ILE A 87 12.93 -1.63 1.05
CA ILE A 87 13.01 -0.20 1.41
C ILE A 87 13.81 0.56 0.35
N LYS A 88 14.91 -0.01 -0.09
CA LYS A 88 15.76 0.57 -1.14
C LYS A 88 14.98 0.73 -2.45
N ILE A 89 14.24 -0.31 -2.86
CA ILE A 89 13.42 -0.27 -4.06
C ILE A 89 12.42 0.89 -3.99
N LEU A 90 11.72 1.05 -2.87
CA LEU A 90 10.75 2.13 -2.69
C LEU A 90 11.38 3.51 -2.82
N ASN A 91 12.58 3.70 -2.33
CA ASN A 91 13.20 5.02 -2.24
C ASN A 91 14.07 5.40 -3.44
N GLN A 92 14.49 4.44 -4.25
CA GLN A 92 15.39 4.71 -5.38
C GLN A 92 14.67 5.14 -6.65
N THR A 93 13.45 4.68 -6.84
CA THR A 93 12.72 4.96 -8.09
C THR A 93 11.98 6.27 -7.95
N GLY A 94 12.36 7.26 -8.76
CA GLY A 94 11.72 8.58 -8.73
C GLY A 94 10.24 8.52 -9.03
N GLY A 95 9.43 9.11 -8.16
CA GLY A 95 7.99 9.18 -8.32
C GLY A 95 7.22 7.95 -7.90
N PHE A 96 7.89 6.84 -7.61
CA PHE A 96 7.20 5.59 -7.27
C PHE A 96 6.41 5.71 -5.97
N ILE A 97 7.08 6.08 -4.88
CA ILE A 97 6.43 6.18 -3.58
C ILE A 97 5.36 7.27 -3.55
N GLU A 98 5.56 8.35 -4.29
CA GLU A 98 4.60 9.46 -4.40
C GLU A 98 3.30 9.04 -5.10
N ILE A 99 3.35 8.03 -5.95
CA ILE A 99 2.17 7.46 -6.60
C ILE A 99 1.60 6.33 -5.75
N LEU A 100 2.45 5.48 -5.20
CA LEU A 100 2.03 4.28 -4.47
C LEU A 100 1.26 4.61 -3.19
N LEU A 101 1.81 5.48 -2.33
CA LEU A 101 1.20 5.75 -1.04
C LEU A 101 -0.20 6.34 -1.14
N PRO A 102 -0.45 7.40 -1.95
CA PRO A 102 -1.81 7.90 -2.12
C PRO A 102 -2.74 6.86 -2.73
N SER A 103 -2.24 6.00 -3.62
CA SER A 103 -3.04 4.93 -4.22
C SER A 103 -3.49 3.92 -3.18
N LEU A 104 -2.61 3.56 -2.25
CA LEU A 104 -2.95 2.65 -1.15
C LEU A 104 -4.04 3.24 -0.26
N VAL A 105 -3.88 4.50 0.13
CA VAL A 105 -4.87 5.15 1.00
C VAL A 105 -6.21 5.29 0.30
N THR A 106 -6.23 5.80 -0.93
CA THR A 106 -7.46 5.96 -1.70
C THR A 106 -8.13 4.61 -1.95
N GLY A 107 -7.34 3.59 -2.29
CA GLY A 107 -7.87 2.25 -2.53
C GLY A 107 -8.48 1.63 -1.28
N VAL A 108 -7.82 1.78 -0.13
CA VAL A 108 -8.34 1.25 1.14
C VAL A 108 -9.59 2.02 1.56
N LEU A 109 -9.63 3.34 1.37
CA LEU A 109 -10.84 4.13 1.63
C LEU A 109 -12.00 3.67 0.74
N GLY A 110 -11.72 3.35 -0.52
CA GLY A 110 -12.73 2.79 -1.42
C GLY A 110 -13.25 1.44 -0.95
N LEU A 111 -12.36 0.60 -0.43
CA LEU A 111 -12.75 -0.70 0.12
C LEU A 111 -13.63 -0.53 1.37
N ILE A 112 -13.30 0.42 2.24
CA ILE A 112 -14.13 0.75 3.40
C ILE A 112 -15.53 1.17 2.94
N GLY A 113 -15.61 2.05 1.94
CA GLY A 113 -16.87 2.49 1.39
C GLY A 113 -17.71 1.34 0.84
N ASN A 114 -17.08 0.39 0.15
CA ASN A 114 -17.76 -0.79 -0.38
C ASN A 114 -18.30 -1.69 0.73
N LEU A 115 -17.54 -1.88 1.80
CA LEU A 115 -17.98 -2.69 2.93
C LEU A 115 -19.14 -2.05 3.66
N VAL A 116 -19.10 -0.73 3.87
CA VAL A 116 -20.18 0.01 4.53
C VAL A 116 -21.45 -0.04 3.68
N SER A 117 -21.33 0.19 2.37
CA SER A 117 -22.48 0.13 1.45
C SER A 117 -23.05 -1.28 1.37
N GLY A 118 -22.20 -2.29 1.32
CA GLY A 118 -22.62 -3.70 1.29
C GLY A 118 -23.39 -4.11 2.52
N SER A 119 -23.06 -3.54 3.70
CA SER A 119 -23.74 -3.89 4.96
C SER A 119 -25.17 -3.36 5.03
N ARG A 120 -25.56 -2.45 4.14
CA ARG A 120 -26.92 -1.89 4.11
C ARG A 120 -27.89 -2.76 3.32
N ASN A 121 -27.36 -3.68 2.56
CA ASN A 121 -28.17 -4.59 1.76
C ASN A 121 -28.30 -5.93 2.48
#